data_3cfc49f1541ab8dc2ea482fbffa187ef
#
_entry.id   3cfc49f1541ab8dc2ea482fbffa187ef
#
_cell.length_a   1.000
_cell.length_b   1.000
_cell.length_c   1.000
_cell.angle_alpha   90.00
_cell.angle_beta   90.00
_cell.angle_gamma   90.00
#
_symmetry.space_group_name_H-M   'P 1'
#
loop_
_entity.id
_entity.type
_entity.pdbx_description
1 polymer ?
#
loop_
_entity_poly.entity_id
_entity_poly.type
_entity_poly.pdbx_seq_one_letter_code
_entity_poly.pdbx_strand_id
1 'polypeptide(L)'
;VALAATAAVAAMLIGPGAEAGATTPAGFFGLNYYFKDITSGDVLYLKKSGAKTVRWRMNWSNIEPSSGHFDWSAADAVVGDLAAQGIRVLPVMWGSPGWVASSAITPPIGTQKQRDAWSGFLRAAIKRYGPGGNYWSGAYRTQHSGKTPLPIDTWQIWNEANLSRAMNPPTPSTYAKLLTLSHTVIKQADPKAKVMFAGLLSHPNGATAWDFLRGVYQQPGARNAFDIMASNAYSSSVSRMLDDLSRIRQTMAANGQGPKPLWVTEVGWGSDPVTPANVGQTKGMQGQRKILVQAFNALEQKRSVWRIGKVLWWNFRDPAGGKSSNCSFCTSAGLLTNDFKPKPSWSAFLNFTGG
;
A
#
# COMPACT_ATOMS: atom_id res chain seq x y z
N VAL A 1 25.36 26.49 -54.06
CA VAL A 1 26.13 25.39 -53.45
C VAL A 1 25.49 25.10 -52.10
N ALA A 2 24.66 24.08 -52.04
CA ALA A 2 23.97 23.63 -50.79
C ALA A 2 24.78 22.47 -50.22
N LEU A 3 25.28 22.59 -49.00
CA LEU A 3 25.85 21.49 -48.23
C LEU A 3 24.72 20.73 -47.51
N ALA A 4 24.56 19.48 -47.83
CA ALA A 4 23.73 18.56 -47.10
C ALA A 4 24.55 17.97 -45.93
N ALA A 5 24.07 18.17 -44.69
CA ALA A 5 24.63 17.52 -43.50
C ALA A 5 23.90 16.20 -43.25
N THR A 6 24.61 15.09 -43.47
CA THR A 6 24.14 13.74 -43.11
C THR A 6 24.39 13.48 -41.62
N ALA A 7 23.31 13.35 -40.85
CA ALA A 7 23.36 12.89 -39.46
C ALA A 7 23.47 11.36 -39.44
N ALA A 8 24.57 10.82 -38.95
CA ALA A 8 24.75 9.41 -38.71
C ALA A 8 24.08 9.03 -37.37
N VAL A 9 23.05 8.20 -37.46
CA VAL A 9 22.44 7.57 -36.28
C VAL A 9 23.28 6.35 -35.88
N ALA A 10 24.01 6.47 -34.78
CA ALA A 10 24.72 5.35 -34.18
C ALA A 10 23.72 4.45 -33.45
N ALA A 11 23.39 3.30 -34.03
CA ALA A 11 22.67 2.24 -33.35
C ALA A 11 23.60 1.57 -32.32
N MET A 12 23.41 1.85 -31.03
CA MET A 12 24.03 1.06 -29.97
C MET A 12 23.37 -0.31 -29.92
N LEU A 13 24.06 -1.33 -30.39
CA LEU A 13 23.75 -2.72 -30.13
C LEU A 13 24.00 -3.01 -28.64
N ILE A 14 22.94 -3.05 -27.85
CA ILE A 14 22.98 -3.57 -26.47
C ILE A 14 22.99 -5.09 -26.62
N GLY A 15 24.15 -5.72 -26.46
CA GLY A 15 24.28 -7.16 -26.35
C GLY A 15 23.55 -7.66 -25.08
N PRO A 16 23.09 -8.93 -25.04
CA PRO A 16 22.47 -9.51 -23.87
C PRO A 16 23.54 -9.81 -22.81
N GLY A 17 23.89 -8.81 -22.02
CA GLY A 17 24.56 -9.01 -20.75
C GLY A 17 23.49 -9.53 -19.77
N ALA A 18 23.50 -10.82 -19.49
CA ALA A 18 22.80 -11.37 -18.34
C ALA A 18 23.44 -10.76 -17.08
N GLU A 19 22.89 -9.65 -16.57
CA GLU A 19 23.19 -9.22 -15.23
C GLU A 19 22.80 -10.37 -14.29
N ALA A 20 23.79 -10.93 -13.58
CA ALA A 20 23.56 -11.84 -12.48
C ALA A 20 22.54 -11.17 -11.56
N GLY A 21 21.32 -11.72 -11.49
CA GLY A 21 20.19 -11.10 -10.81
C GLY A 21 20.56 -10.80 -9.36
N ALA A 22 20.62 -9.52 -9.01
CA ALA A 22 20.81 -9.12 -7.64
C ALA A 22 19.71 -9.81 -6.81
N THR A 23 20.11 -10.55 -5.77
CA THR A 23 19.19 -11.29 -4.90
C THR A 23 18.09 -10.36 -4.40
N THR A 24 16.86 -10.86 -4.37
CA THR A 24 15.71 -10.09 -3.88
C THR A 24 15.96 -9.64 -2.45
N PRO A 25 15.87 -8.33 -2.14
CA PRO A 25 16.11 -7.86 -0.78
C PRO A 25 15.13 -8.52 0.20
N ALA A 26 15.63 -8.88 1.38
CA ALA A 26 14.77 -9.36 2.45
C ALA A 26 13.64 -8.36 2.74
N GLY A 27 12.41 -8.86 2.79
CA GLY A 27 11.22 -8.02 3.00
C GLY A 27 10.75 -7.22 1.77
N PHE A 28 11.19 -7.59 0.57
CA PHE A 28 10.63 -7.07 -0.68
C PHE A 28 9.17 -7.47 -0.85
N PHE A 29 8.83 -8.72 -0.51
CA PHE A 29 7.46 -9.20 -0.46
C PHE A 29 6.89 -9.08 0.96
N GLY A 30 5.64 -8.66 1.06
CA GLY A 30 4.90 -8.48 2.30
C GLY A 30 3.42 -8.76 2.13
N LEU A 31 2.64 -8.37 3.13
CA LEU A 31 1.23 -8.71 3.24
C LEU A 31 0.37 -7.49 3.56
N ASN A 32 -0.89 -7.55 3.18
CA ASN A 32 -1.94 -6.71 3.71
C ASN A 32 -2.65 -7.43 4.85
N TYR A 33 -2.95 -6.69 5.92
CA TYR A 33 -3.77 -7.11 7.04
C TYR A 33 -5.01 -6.21 7.12
N TYR A 34 -6.17 -6.78 6.84
CA TYR A 34 -7.40 -5.99 6.66
C TYR A 34 -8.24 -5.88 7.94
N PHE A 35 -7.92 -6.65 8.97
CA PHE A 35 -8.75 -6.72 10.18
C PHE A 35 -8.47 -5.55 11.12
N LYS A 36 -9.49 -5.16 11.91
CA LYS A 36 -9.37 -4.11 12.91
C LYS A 36 -8.46 -4.56 14.05
N ASP A 37 -8.76 -5.75 14.58
CA ASP A 37 -8.10 -6.31 15.75
C ASP A 37 -7.19 -7.47 15.33
N ILE A 38 -6.06 -7.62 16.00
CA ILE A 38 -5.12 -8.71 15.76
C ILE A 38 -5.28 -9.81 16.82
N THR A 39 -5.28 -11.06 16.40
CA THR A 39 -5.35 -12.22 17.28
C THR A 39 -3.98 -12.89 17.41
N SER A 40 -3.81 -13.72 18.45
CA SER A 40 -2.60 -14.53 18.59
C SER A 40 -2.35 -15.47 17.40
N GLY A 41 -3.43 -15.98 16.79
CA GLY A 41 -3.35 -16.75 15.54
C GLY A 41 -2.82 -15.92 14.38
N ASP A 42 -3.29 -14.66 14.22
CA ASP A 42 -2.78 -13.75 13.21
C ASP A 42 -1.28 -13.49 13.40
N VAL A 43 -0.85 -13.16 14.63
CA VAL A 43 0.56 -12.92 14.96
C VAL A 43 1.42 -14.14 14.63
N LEU A 44 0.97 -15.34 15.02
CA LEU A 44 1.69 -16.59 14.75
C LEU A 44 1.90 -16.81 13.25
N TYR A 45 0.85 -16.71 12.45
CA TYR A 45 0.95 -16.96 11.01
C TYR A 45 1.62 -15.82 10.25
N LEU A 46 1.46 -14.56 10.67
CA LEU A 46 2.22 -13.44 10.11
C LEU A 46 3.73 -13.61 10.36
N LYS A 47 4.13 -14.07 11.56
CA LYS A 47 5.52 -14.46 11.83
C LYS A 47 6.00 -15.58 10.90
N LYS A 48 5.23 -16.67 10.78
CA LYS A 48 5.53 -17.80 9.90
C LYS A 48 5.59 -17.42 8.43
N SER A 49 4.92 -16.33 8.03
CA SER A 49 4.92 -15.88 6.63
C SER A 49 6.28 -15.39 6.12
N GLY A 50 7.26 -15.12 6.99
CA GLY A 50 8.54 -14.52 6.63
C GLY A 50 8.46 -13.05 6.22
N ALA A 51 7.26 -12.49 6.05
CA ALA A 51 7.05 -11.10 5.67
C ALA A 51 7.67 -10.14 6.70
N LYS A 52 8.35 -9.09 6.22
CA LYS A 52 8.95 -8.04 7.08
C LYS A 52 8.15 -6.75 7.06
N THR A 53 7.09 -6.69 6.27
CA THR A 53 6.19 -5.54 6.19
C THR A 53 4.75 -6.03 6.08
N VAL A 54 3.90 -5.46 6.92
CA VAL A 54 2.45 -5.64 6.89
C VAL A 54 1.80 -4.27 6.72
N ARG A 55 1.01 -4.12 5.66
CA ARG A 55 0.23 -2.91 5.43
C ARG A 55 -1.11 -3.05 6.14
N TRP A 56 -1.45 -2.05 6.97
CA TRP A 56 -2.63 -2.05 7.81
C TRP A 56 -3.35 -0.71 7.75
N ARG A 57 -4.68 -0.74 7.76
CA ARG A 57 -5.50 0.48 7.77
C ARG A 57 -5.59 1.04 9.18
N MET A 58 -4.85 2.12 9.43
CA MET A 58 -4.95 2.91 10.65
C MET A 58 -6.15 3.85 10.53
N ASN A 59 -7.33 3.32 10.88
CA ASN A 59 -8.59 4.01 10.69
C ASN A 59 -8.78 5.09 11.76
N TRP A 60 -8.77 6.37 11.34
CA TRP A 60 -8.90 7.50 12.24
C TRP A 60 -10.20 7.49 13.06
N SER A 61 -11.34 7.13 12.43
CA SER A 61 -12.62 7.08 13.12
C SER A 61 -12.67 6.06 14.29
N ASN A 62 -11.82 5.02 14.23
CA ASN A 62 -11.71 4.05 15.32
C ASN A 62 -10.79 4.54 16.44
N ILE A 63 -9.78 5.34 16.08
CA ILE A 63 -8.77 5.83 17.02
C ILE A 63 -9.22 7.09 17.74
N GLU A 64 -9.93 7.98 17.06
CA GLU A 64 -10.45 9.23 17.63
C GLU A 64 -11.96 9.33 17.40
N PRO A 65 -12.77 8.53 18.13
CA PRO A 65 -14.24 8.50 17.95
C PRO A 65 -14.90 9.82 18.30
N SER A 66 -14.30 10.61 19.17
CA SER A 66 -14.69 11.99 19.49
C SER A 66 -13.47 12.90 19.59
N SER A 67 -13.65 14.19 19.33
CA SER A 67 -12.57 15.17 19.24
C SER A 67 -11.66 15.17 20.47
N GLY A 68 -10.37 14.92 20.27
CA GLY A 68 -9.36 14.92 21.33
C GLY A 68 -9.30 13.64 22.19
N HIS A 69 -10.22 12.68 21.98
CA HIS A 69 -10.25 11.43 22.73
C HIS A 69 -9.70 10.28 21.87
N PHE A 70 -8.45 9.92 22.11
CA PHE A 70 -7.75 8.88 21.36
C PHE A 70 -7.80 7.54 22.09
N ASP A 71 -8.34 6.52 21.43
CA ASP A 71 -8.18 5.11 21.79
C ASP A 71 -7.18 4.43 20.86
N TRP A 72 -5.98 4.21 21.36
CA TRP A 72 -4.90 3.56 20.62
C TRP A 72 -4.85 2.05 20.84
N SER A 73 -5.71 1.46 21.64
CA SER A 73 -5.61 0.07 22.11
C SER A 73 -5.47 -0.94 20.95
N ALA A 74 -6.35 -0.86 19.95
CA ALA A 74 -6.27 -1.74 18.77
C ALA A 74 -5.02 -1.46 17.91
N ALA A 75 -4.63 -0.19 17.79
CA ALA A 75 -3.43 0.18 17.03
C ALA A 75 -2.14 -0.25 17.76
N ASP A 76 -2.09 -0.10 19.09
CA ASP A 76 -0.99 -0.58 19.93
C ASP A 76 -0.79 -2.09 19.80
N ALA A 77 -1.89 -2.86 19.85
CA ALA A 77 -1.84 -4.31 19.66
C ALA A 77 -1.27 -4.67 18.28
N VAL A 78 -1.82 -4.11 17.18
CA VAL A 78 -1.33 -4.41 15.83
C VAL A 78 0.13 -3.99 15.66
N VAL A 79 0.48 -2.77 16.03
CA VAL A 79 1.85 -2.23 15.84
C VAL A 79 2.84 -2.95 16.75
N GLY A 80 2.48 -3.19 18.01
CA GLY A 80 3.36 -3.78 19.01
C GLY A 80 3.59 -5.27 18.77
N ASP A 81 2.51 -6.04 18.58
CA ASP A 81 2.62 -7.49 18.36
C ASP A 81 3.43 -7.81 17.10
N LEU A 82 3.21 -7.05 16.01
CA LEU A 82 3.98 -7.24 14.78
C LEU A 82 5.43 -6.81 14.94
N ALA A 83 5.69 -5.66 15.57
CA ALA A 83 7.05 -5.22 15.85
C ALA A 83 7.82 -6.24 16.70
N ALA A 84 7.19 -6.85 17.70
CA ALA A 84 7.78 -7.90 18.53
C ALA A 84 8.17 -9.17 17.73
N GLN A 85 7.59 -9.37 16.54
CA GLN A 85 7.97 -10.44 15.60
C GLN A 85 8.94 -9.96 14.50
N GLY A 86 9.45 -8.74 14.57
CA GLY A 86 10.34 -8.18 13.54
C GLY A 86 9.61 -7.77 12.27
N ILE A 87 8.31 -7.48 12.35
CA ILE A 87 7.46 -7.09 11.22
C ILE A 87 7.07 -5.61 11.37
N ARG A 88 7.44 -4.78 10.39
CA ARG A 88 7.10 -3.36 10.36
C ARG A 88 5.68 -3.15 9.83
N VAL A 89 4.92 -2.31 10.49
CA VAL A 89 3.62 -1.86 10.00
C VAL A 89 3.80 -0.70 9.01
N LEU A 90 3.15 -0.79 7.84
CA LEU A 90 2.89 0.32 6.94
C LEU A 90 1.46 0.80 7.17
N PRO A 91 1.25 1.88 7.92
CA PRO A 91 -0.10 2.37 8.19
C PRO A 91 -0.68 3.11 6.98
N VAL A 92 -1.95 2.85 6.67
CA VAL A 92 -2.76 3.66 5.79
C VAL A 92 -3.57 4.61 6.65
N MET A 93 -3.22 5.89 6.64
CA MET A 93 -3.95 6.93 7.36
C MET A 93 -5.25 7.23 6.62
N TRP A 94 -6.39 6.83 7.18
CA TRP A 94 -7.66 6.84 6.44
C TRP A 94 -8.88 6.99 7.36
N GLY A 95 -9.97 7.54 6.79
CA GLY A 95 -11.30 7.49 7.38
C GLY A 95 -11.60 8.64 8.33
N SER A 96 -12.35 9.63 7.87
CA SER A 96 -12.82 10.73 8.71
C SER A 96 -13.82 10.24 9.75
N PRO A 97 -13.66 10.60 11.04
CA PRO A 97 -14.67 10.32 12.08
C PRO A 97 -15.93 11.17 11.88
N GLY A 98 -17.05 10.70 12.45
CA GLY A 98 -18.36 11.34 12.30
C GLY A 98 -18.45 12.79 12.80
N TRP A 99 -17.60 13.18 13.75
CA TRP A 99 -17.52 14.55 14.23
C TRP A 99 -16.73 15.50 13.31
N VAL A 100 -16.01 14.94 12.29
CA VAL A 100 -15.28 15.70 11.26
C VAL A 100 -16.07 15.79 9.97
N ALA A 101 -16.67 14.67 9.52
CA ALA A 101 -17.40 14.60 8.27
C ALA A 101 -18.52 13.55 8.35
N SER A 102 -19.58 13.74 7.58
CA SER A 102 -20.74 12.83 7.54
C SER A 102 -20.44 11.44 6.96
N SER A 103 -19.29 11.28 6.31
CA SER A 103 -18.86 10.01 5.76
C SER A 103 -17.35 9.81 5.93
N ALA A 104 -16.95 8.59 6.27
CA ALA A 104 -15.54 8.23 6.45
C ALA A 104 -14.70 8.40 5.18
N ILE A 105 -15.32 8.37 3.99
CA ILE A 105 -14.65 8.59 2.70
C ILE A 105 -14.55 10.07 2.29
N THR A 106 -15.08 10.99 3.09
CA THR A 106 -14.93 12.44 2.84
C THR A 106 -13.61 12.93 3.41
N PRO A 107 -12.67 13.43 2.58
CA PRO A 107 -11.39 13.93 3.07
C PRO A 107 -11.57 15.17 3.97
N PRO A 108 -10.81 15.29 5.06
CA PRO A 108 -10.98 16.35 6.07
C PRO A 108 -10.25 17.64 5.66
N ILE A 109 -10.64 18.24 4.53
CA ILE A 109 -9.95 19.40 3.92
C ILE A 109 -10.86 20.58 3.60
N GLY A 110 -12.18 20.43 3.79
CA GLY A 110 -13.16 21.42 3.39
C GLY A 110 -13.10 22.70 4.23
N THR A 111 -12.94 22.59 5.55
CA THR A 111 -12.87 23.71 6.49
C THR A 111 -11.53 23.75 7.22
N GLN A 112 -11.20 24.89 7.86
CA GLN A 112 -10.00 24.99 8.70
C GLN A 112 -10.07 23.99 9.86
N LYS A 113 -11.22 23.88 10.53
CA LYS A 113 -11.44 22.92 11.61
C LYS A 113 -11.14 21.46 11.19
N GLN A 114 -11.57 21.06 9.98
CA GLN A 114 -11.27 19.72 9.46
C GLN A 114 -9.78 19.53 9.20
N ARG A 115 -9.12 20.53 8.62
CA ARG A 115 -7.67 20.48 8.36
C ARG A 115 -6.85 20.40 9.66
N ASP A 116 -7.27 21.15 10.69
CA ASP A 116 -6.62 21.14 12.01
C ASP A 116 -6.81 19.80 12.71
N ALA A 117 -8.01 19.23 12.64
CA ALA A 117 -8.32 17.92 13.19
C ALA A 117 -7.46 16.81 12.54
N TRP A 118 -7.40 16.77 11.22
CA TRP A 118 -6.53 15.83 10.48
C TRP A 118 -5.06 16.00 10.84
N SER A 119 -4.60 17.23 10.89
CA SER A 119 -3.23 17.56 11.27
C SER A 119 -2.93 17.13 12.71
N GLY A 120 -3.88 17.28 13.61
CA GLY A 120 -3.80 16.79 15.00
C GLY A 120 -3.64 15.27 15.06
N PHE A 121 -4.48 14.53 14.35
CA PHE A 121 -4.40 13.08 14.27
C PHE A 121 -3.05 12.60 13.72
N LEU A 122 -2.58 13.18 12.62
CA LEU A 122 -1.25 12.82 12.05
C LEU A 122 -0.12 13.06 13.05
N ARG A 123 -0.10 14.24 13.71
CA ARG A 123 0.90 14.55 14.74
C ARG A 123 0.84 13.58 15.91
N ALA A 124 -0.36 13.22 16.37
CA ALA A 124 -0.54 12.26 17.47
C ALA A 124 -0.01 10.86 17.09
N ALA A 125 -0.30 10.37 15.88
CA ALA A 125 0.17 9.09 15.39
C ALA A 125 1.71 9.05 15.28
N ILE A 126 2.32 10.10 14.73
CA ILE A 126 3.78 10.19 14.59
C ILE A 126 4.46 10.29 15.96
N LYS A 127 3.94 11.14 16.85
CA LYS A 127 4.42 11.25 18.23
C LYS A 127 4.34 9.92 18.99
N ARG A 128 3.36 9.06 18.64
CA ARG A 128 3.20 7.76 19.27
C ARG A 128 4.11 6.71 18.67
N TYR A 129 4.12 6.53 17.35
CA TYR A 129 4.73 5.39 16.68
C TYR A 129 5.95 5.72 15.81
N GLY A 130 6.26 6.99 15.60
CA GLY A 130 7.45 7.41 14.88
C GLY A 130 8.76 7.13 15.65
N PRO A 131 9.92 7.43 15.06
CA PRO A 131 11.21 7.37 15.73
C PRO A 131 11.20 8.20 17.01
N GLY A 132 11.59 7.59 18.15
CA GLY A 132 11.52 8.22 19.47
C GLY A 132 10.10 8.37 20.03
N GLY A 133 9.11 7.76 19.41
CA GLY A 133 7.70 7.84 19.85
C GLY A 133 7.48 7.26 21.25
N ASN A 134 6.53 7.85 21.98
CA ASN A 134 6.27 7.52 23.38
C ASN A 134 5.73 6.11 23.61
N TYR A 135 5.11 5.48 22.59
CA TYR A 135 4.72 4.07 22.66
C TYR A 135 5.93 3.16 22.87
N TRP A 136 7.02 3.41 22.17
CA TRP A 136 8.22 2.57 22.19
C TRP A 136 8.98 2.61 23.51
N SER A 137 9.01 3.77 24.18
CA SER A 137 9.64 3.93 25.49
C SER A 137 8.73 3.57 26.66
N GLY A 138 7.42 3.58 26.45
CA GLY A 138 6.37 3.29 27.45
C GLY A 138 5.76 1.89 27.29
N ALA A 139 4.49 1.83 26.84
CA ALA A 139 3.66 0.62 26.80
C ALA A 139 4.33 -0.55 26.07
N TYR A 140 5.03 -0.32 24.96
CA TYR A 140 5.71 -1.38 24.23
C TYR A 140 6.72 -2.14 25.08
N ARG A 141 7.55 -1.45 25.85
CA ARG A 141 8.56 -2.09 26.71
C ARG A 141 7.94 -2.95 27.80
N THR A 142 6.79 -2.52 28.32
CA THR A 142 6.05 -3.30 29.32
C THR A 142 5.40 -4.53 28.72
N GLN A 143 4.76 -4.38 27.54
CA GLN A 143 4.03 -5.45 26.87
C GLN A 143 4.94 -6.46 26.16
N HIS A 144 6.09 -6.00 25.64
CA HIS A 144 7.02 -6.77 24.80
C HIS A 144 8.45 -6.67 25.31
N SER A 145 8.66 -7.02 26.60
CA SER A 145 9.97 -6.96 27.25
C SER A 145 11.04 -7.69 26.44
N GLY A 146 12.21 -7.06 26.28
CA GLY A 146 13.35 -7.62 25.53
C GLY A 146 13.19 -7.59 23.99
N LYS A 147 12.07 -7.07 23.45
CA LYS A 147 11.88 -6.94 22.01
C LYS A 147 12.34 -5.58 21.49
N THR A 148 12.95 -5.59 20.30
CA THR A 148 13.43 -4.36 19.65
C THR A 148 12.25 -3.57 19.08
N PRO A 149 12.09 -2.28 19.39
CA PRO A 149 11.13 -1.40 18.75
C PRO A 149 11.32 -1.33 17.22
N LEU A 150 10.23 -1.23 16.48
CA LEU A 150 10.25 -0.99 15.03
C LEU A 150 9.43 0.27 14.69
N PRO A 151 9.96 1.48 14.94
CA PRO A 151 9.24 2.72 14.67
C PRO A 151 8.76 2.83 13.24
N ILE A 152 7.61 3.47 13.07
CA ILE A 152 7.01 3.74 11.76
C ILE A 152 7.70 4.95 11.15
N ASP A 153 8.29 4.75 9.96
CA ASP A 153 9.01 5.78 9.20
C ASP A 153 8.32 6.14 7.87
N THR A 154 7.26 5.42 7.52
CA THR A 154 6.54 5.59 6.25
C THR A 154 5.04 5.61 6.51
N TRP A 155 4.36 6.65 6.02
CA TRP A 155 2.95 6.94 6.27
C TRP A 155 2.21 7.04 4.94
N GLN A 156 1.31 6.09 4.65
CA GLN A 156 0.49 6.14 3.44
C GLN A 156 -0.73 7.03 3.67
N ILE A 157 -0.92 8.02 2.80
CA ILE A 157 -2.01 8.98 2.92
C ILE A 157 -3.18 8.54 2.06
N TRP A 158 -4.23 8.10 2.71
CA TRP A 158 -5.45 7.59 2.10
C TRP A 158 -5.27 6.30 1.32
N ASN A 159 -6.39 5.79 0.75
CA ASN A 159 -6.43 4.59 -0.10
C ASN A 159 -7.36 4.83 -1.28
N GLU A 160 -6.97 4.38 -2.48
CA GLU A 160 -7.79 4.41 -3.71
C GLU A 160 -8.50 5.75 -3.95
N ALA A 161 -7.77 6.85 -3.80
CA ALA A 161 -8.31 8.21 -3.86
C ALA A 161 -8.98 8.57 -5.19
N ASN A 162 -8.76 7.78 -6.24
CA ASN A 162 -9.38 7.92 -7.54
C ASN A 162 -10.74 7.20 -7.67
N LEU A 163 -11.24 6.55 -6.61
CA LEU A 163 -12.48 5.79 -6.62
C LEU A 163 -13.51 6.37 -5.66
N SER A 164 -14.75 6.54 -6.13
CA SER A 164 -15.85 7.14 -5.35
C SER A 164 -16.25 6.33 -4.11
N ARG A 165 -15.97 5.01 -4.08
CA ARG A 165 -16.18 4.16 -2.92
C ARG A 165 -15.14 4.38 -1.80
N ALA A 166 -14.04 5.06 -2.10
CA ALA A 166 -12.92 5.25 -1.17
C ALA A 166 -12.62 6.72 -0.86
N MET A 167 -13.01 7.64 -1.75
CA MET A 167 -12.90 9.09 -1.55
C MET A 167 -14.08 9.80 -2.19
N ASN A 168 -14.65 10.80 -1.52
CA ASN A 168 -15.73 11.61 -2.05
C ASN A 168 -15.48 13.11 -1.79
N PRO A 169 -15.32 13.94 -2.86
CA PRO A 169 -15.22 13.58 -4.27
C PRO A 169 -13.84 12.98 -4.64
N PRO A 170 -13.79 11.99 -5.56
CA PRO A 170 -12.56 11.31 -5.96
C PRO A 170 -11.82 12.09 -7.05
N THR A 171 -11.45 13.35 -6.78
CA THR A 171 -10.80 14.21 -7.76
C THR A 171 -9.31 14.40 -7.47
N PRO A 172 -8.47 14.59 -8.51
CA PRO A 172 -7.06 14.93 -8.33
C PRO A 172 -6.83 16.14 -7.43
N SER A 173 -7.67 17.19 -7.56
CA SER A 173 -7.58 18.40 -6.74
C SER A 173 -7.88 18.12 -5.27
N THR A 174 -8.92 17.35 -4.97
CA THR A 174 -9.28 16.95 -3.61
C THR A 174 -8.13 16.19 -2.95
N TYR A 175 -7.61 15.17 -3.65
CA TYR A 175 -6.51 14.38 -3.11
C TYR A 175 -5.21 15.18 -2.98
N ALA A 176 -4.88 16.04 -3.93
CA ALA A 176 -3.70 16.90 -3.85
C ALA A 176 -3.71 17.82 -2.62
N LYS A 177 -4.86 18.39 -2.26
CA LYS A 177 -5.02 19.21 -1.04
C LYS A 177 -4.76 18.38 0.22
N LEU A 178 -5.31 17.16 0.29
CA LEU A 178 -5.08 16.25 1.41
C LEU A 178 -3.60 15.84 1.50
N LEU A 179 -3.00 15.47 0.38
CA LEU A 179 -1.62 15.01 0.30
C LEU A 179 -0.62 16.11 0.70
N THR A 180 -0.79 17.34 0.19
CA THR A 180 0.09 18.48 0.52
C THR A 180 -0.02 18.88 1.98
N LEU A 181 -1.22 18.92 2.54
CA LEU A 181 -1.43 19.15 3.98
C LEU A 181 -0.73 18.08 4.80
N SER A 182 -0.97 16.80 4.46
CA SER A 182 -0.39 15.66 5.18
C SER A 182 1.15 15.68 5.11
N HIS A 183 1.71 15.93 3.93
CA HIS A 183 3.16 16.05 3.75
C HIS A 183 3.76 17.13 4.65
N THR A 184 3.16 18.32 4.65
CA THR A 184 3.63 19.43 5.50
C THR A 184 3.63 19.03 6.98
N VAL A 185 2.54 18.47 7.46
CA VAL A 185 2.39 18.05 8.87
C VAL A 185 3.39 16.95 9.24
N ILE A 186 3.53 15.94 8.38
CA ILE A 186 4.44 14.80 8.63
C ILE A 186 5.88 15.28 8.65
N LYS A 187 6.30 16.08 7.67
CA LYS A 187 7.69 16.58 7.60
C LYS A 187 8.03 17.57 8.72
N GLN A 188 7.04 18.28 9.25
CA GLN A 188 7.24 19.10 10.47
C GLN A 188 7.41 18.24 11.72
N ALA A 189 6.66 17.14 11.84
CA ALA A 189 6.75 16.23 12.99
C ALA A 189 7.98 15.31 12.93
N ASP A 190 8.34 14.81 11.76
CA ASP A 190 9.51 14.00 11.48
C ASP A 190 10.04 14.30 10.06
N PRO A 191 11.09 15.11 9.90
CA PRO A 191 11.65 15.46 8.60
C PRO A 191 12.16 14.25 7.78
N LYS A 192 12.50 13.13 8.46
CA LYS A 192 13.00 11.91 7.83
C LYS A 192 11.88 10.95 7.42
N ALA A 193 10.68 11.12 7.95
CA ALA A 193 9.54 10.28 7.61
C ALA A 193 9.24 10.32 6.11
N LYS A 194 8.80 9.19 5.56
CA LYS A 194 8.39 9.06 4.17
C LYS A 194 6.87 9.19 4.04
N VAL A 195 6.44 10.04 3.15
CA VAL A 195 5.03 10.20 2.78
C VAL A 195 4.78 9.32 1.56
N MET A 196 3.83 8.41 1.67
CA MET A 196 3.43 7.53 0.58
C MET A 196 2.10 7.98 -0.02
N PHE A 197 2.04 8.00 -1.35
CA PHE A 197 0.82 8.27 -2.12
C PHE A 197 -0.28 7.26 -1.81
N ALA A 198 -1.55 7.58 -2.07
CA ALA A 198 -2.64 6.60 -2.04
C ALA A 198 -2.36 5.46 -3.04
N GLY A 199 -2.72 4.23 -2.65
CA GLY A 199 -2.68 3.09 -3.57
C GLY A 199 -3.72 3.27 -4.67
N LEU A 200 -3.31 3.73 -5.85
CA LEU A 200 -4.23 3.93 -6.96
C LEU A 200 -4.57 2.60 -7.64
N LEU A 201 -5.82 2.46 -8.01
CA LEU A 201 -6.34 1.32 -8.75
C LEU A 201 -6.95 1.80 -10.09
N SER A 202 -6.57 1.18 -11.20
CA SER A 202 -7.27 1.36 -12.47
C SER A 202 -8.57 0.55 -12.48
N HIS A 203 -9.71 1.25 -12.58
CA HIS A 203 -11.04 0.63 -12.56
C HIS A 203 -11.87 1.13 -13.76
N PRO A 204 -12.68 0.27 -14.39
CA PRO A 204 -13.49 0.65 -15.56
C PRO A 204 -14.43 1.86 -15.32
N ASN A 205 -14.95 1.99 -14.09
CA ASN A 205 -15.92 3.02 -13.70
C ASN A 205 -15.28 4.20 -12.96
N GLY A 206 -13.98 4.45 -13.12
CA GLY A 206 -13.27 5.55 -12.48
C GLY A 206 -12.13 6.07 -13.34
N ALA A 207 -11.48 7.13 -12.88
CA ALA A 207 -10.25 7.60 -13.53
C ALA A 207 -9.19 6.50 -13.46
N THR A 208 -8.46 6.28 -14.56
CA THR A 208 -7.32 5.38 -14.53
C THR A 208 -6.27 5.88 -13.53
N ALA A 209 -5.46 4.99 -12.98
CA ALA A 209 -4.44 5.38 -12.01
C ALA A 209 -3.47 6.42 -12.57
N TRP A 210 -3.06 6.29 -13.82
CA TRP A 210 -2.14 7.24 -14.47
C TRP A 210 -2.78 8.58 -14.82
N ASP A 211 -4.07 8.63 -15.22
CA ASP A 211 -4.75 9.89 -15.49
C ASP A 211 -5.02 10.66 -14.21
N PHE A 212 -5.43 9.98 -13.15
CA PHE A 212 -5.58 10.57 -11.83
C PHE A 212 -4.24 11.14 -11.33
N LEU A 213 -3.15 10.37 -11.43
CA LEU A 213 -1.81 10.79 -11.06
C LEU A 213 -1.36 12.03 -11.86
N ARG A 214 -1.60 12.05 -13.18
CA ARG A 214 -1.34 13.20 -14.03
C ARG A 214 -2.09 14.44 -13.55
N GLY A 215 -3.38 14.28 -13.23
CA GLY A 215 -4.19 15.36 -12.68
C GLY A 215 -3.69 15.87 -11.32
N VAL A 216 -3.18 15.00 -10.45
CA VAL A 216 -2.55 15.39 -9.19
C VAL A 216 -1.26 16.18 -9.45
N TYR A 217 -0.43 15.79 -10.40
CA TYR A 217 0.80 16.52 -10.75
C TYR A 217 0.54 17.94 -11.28
N GLN A 218 -0.64 18.21 -11.81
CA GLN A 218 -1.07 19.56 -12.24
C GLN A 218 -1.47 20.46 -11.07
N GLN A 219 -1.65 19.90 -9.85
CA GLN A 219 -2.03 20.71 -8.70
C GLN A 219 -0.81 21.34 -8.03
N PRO A 220 -0.93 22.59 -7.54
CA PRO A 220 0.16 23.29 -6.88
C PRO A 220 0.76 22.49 -5.72
N GLY A 221 2.08 22.32 -5.70
CA GLY A 221 2.82 21.66 -4.63
C GLY A 221 2.71 20.13 -4.58
N ALA A 222 1.71 19.52 -5.21
CA ALA A 222 1.41 18.10 -5.06
C ALA A 222 2.52 17.19 -5.61
N ARG A 223 3.25 17.61 -6.65
CA ARG A 223 4.36 16.84 -7.23
C ARG A 223 5.44 16.49 -6.21
N ASN A 224 5.71 17.37 -5.27
CA ASN A 224 6.75 17.18 -4.25
C ASN A 224 6.20 16.73 -2.89
N ALA A 225 4.88 16.53 -2.79
CA ALA A 225 4.20 16.20 -1.54
C ALA A 225 4.20 14.70 -1.19
N PHE A 226 5.04 13.88 -1.82
CA PHE A 226 5.21 12.47 -1.48
C PHE A 226 6.62 11.98 -1.85
N ASP A 227 7.06 10.94 -1.15
CA ASP A 227 8.35 10.29 -1.36
C ASP A 227 8.21 8.97 -2.14
N ILE A 228 7.10 8.27 -1.98
CA ILE A 228 6.86 6.91 -2.52
C ILE A 228 5.52 6.88 -3.25
N MET A 229 5.51 6.43 -4.50
CA MET A 229 4.29 6.13 -5.23
C MET A 229 3.74 4.78 -4.81
N ALA A 230 2.42 4.67 -4.65
CA ALA A 230 1.75 3.41 -4.34
C ALA A 230 0.71 3.05 -5.41
N SER A 231 0.60 1.76 -5.72
CA SER A 231 -0.41 1.22 -6.64
C SER A 231 -1.05 -0.03 -6.05
N ASN A 232 -2.38 -0.09 -6.09
CA ASN A 232 -3.17 -1.30 -5.89
C ASN A 232 -3.35 -1.95 -7.26
N ALA A 233 -2.48 -2.91 -7.58
CA ALA A 233 -2.29 -3.41 -8.94
C ALA A 233 -3.21 -4.61 -9.24
N TYR A 234 -4.51 -4.45 -8.98
CA TYR A 234 -5.49 -5.48 -9.32
C TYR A 234 -5.77 -5.52 -10.81
N SER A 235 -5.77 -6.71 -11.39
CA SER A 235 -6.02 -6.91 -12.81
C SER A 235 -6.49 -8.34 -13.11
N SER A 236 -7.05 -8.57 -14.29
CA SER A 236 -7.47 -9.91 -14.71
C SER A 236 -6.31 -10.85 -15.05
N SER A 237 -5.11 -10.31 -15.31
CA SER A 237 -3.91 -11.06 -15.66
C SER A 237 -2.64 -10.31 -15.25
N VAL A 238 -1.53 -11.05 -15.16
CA VAL A 238 -0.20 -10.48 -14.87
C VAL A 238 0.22 -9.49 -15.97
N SER A 239 -0.05 -9.77 -17.23
CA SER A 239 0.28 -8.86 -18.34
C SER A 239 -0.41 -7.50 -18.18
N ARG A 240 -1.74 -7.48 -17.94
CA ARG A 240 -2.47 -6.22 -17.72
C ARG A 240 -2.01 -5.49 -16.47
N MET A 241 -1.69 -6.22 -15.39
CA MET A 241 -1.09 -5.63 -14.20
C MET A 241 0.22 -4.90 -14.53
N LEU A 242 1.09 -5.52 -15.32
CA LEU A 242 2.35 -4.91 -15.74
C LEU A 242 2.12 -3.70 -16.66
N ASP A 243 1.15 -3.76 -17.56
CA ASP A 243 0.79 -2.63 -18.44
C ASP A 243 0.34 -1.41 -17.60
N ASP A 244 -0.52 -1.62 -16.61
CA ASP A 244 -1.00 -0.56 -15.72
C ASP A 244 0.16 0.06 -14.91
N LEU A 245 1.04 -0.76 -14.34
CA LEU A 245 2.21 -0.29 -13.60
C LEU A 245 3.20 0.45 -14.52
N SER A 246 3.38 -0.01 -15.76
CA SER A 246 4.19 0.67 -16.76
C SER A 246 3.66 2.08 -17.05
N ARG A 247 2.34 2.24 -17.23
CA ARG A 247 1.70 3.54 -17.46
C ARG A 247 1.87 4.50 -16.29
N ILE A 248 1.72 4.00 -15.05
CA ILE A 248 2.01 4.78 -13.84
C ILE A 248 3.49 5.23 -13.87
N ARG A 249 4.40 4.33 -14.15
CA ARG A 249 5.84 4.60 -14.20
C ARG A 249 6.21 5.64 -15.26
N GLN A 250 5.64 5.52 -16.46
CA GLN A 250 5.80 6.49 -17.55
C GLN A 250 5.26 7.87 -17.15
N THR A 251 4.09 7.91 -16.49
CA THR A 251 3.51 9.17 -15.98
C THR A 251 4.41 9.81 -14.94
N MET A 252 5.00 9.03 -14.02
CA MET A 252 5.98 9.55 -13.06
C MET A 252 7.21 10.13 -13.77
N ALA A 253 7.78 9.41 -14.74
CA ALA A 253 8.96 9.84 -15.49
C ALA A 253 8.70 11.13 -16.28
N ALA A 254 7.59 11.20 -17.01
CA ALA A 254 7.17 12.37 -17.78
C ALA A 254 6.94 13.64 -16.92
N ASN A 255 6.77 13.47 -15.60
CA ASN A 255 6.59 14.57 -14.65
C ASN A 255 7.83 14.81 -13.75
N GLY A 256 9.00 14.29 -14.14
CA GLY A 256 10.25 14.46 -13.39
C GLY A 256 10.31 13.68 -12.07
N GLN A 257 9.41 12.71 -11.86
CA GLN A 257 9.33 11.90 -10.65
C GLN A 257 9.86 10.46 -10.87
N GLY A 258 10.58 10.23 -11.95
CA GLY A 258 11.23 8.96 -12.27
C GLY A 258 12.14 8.40 -11.16
N PRO A 259 12.88 9.19 -10.38
CA PRO A 259 13.72 8.68 -9.28
C PRO A 259 12.93 8.11 -8.09
N LYS A 260 11.67 8.50 -7.87
CA LYS A 260 10.89 8.02 -6.72
C LYS A 260 10.56 6.52 -6.84
N PRO A 261 10.61 5.75 -5.75
CA PRO A 261 10.22 4.34 -5.76
C PRO A 261 8.70 4.19 -5.97
N LEU A 262 8.34 3.05 -6.58
CA LEU A 262 6.97 2.58 -6.72
C LEU A 262 6.79 1.35 -5.81
N TRP A 263 5.78 1.37 -4.93
CA TRP A 263 5.37 0.18 -4.19
C TRP A 263 4.06 -0.37 -4.75
N VAL A 264 4.02 -1.67 -4.96
CA VAL A 264 2.77 -2.38 -5.24
C VAL A 264 2.14 -2.71 -3.90
N THR A 265 1.24 -1.84 -3.45
CA THR A 265 0.66 -1.88 -2.10
C THR A 265 -0.47 -2.90 -1.96
N GLU A 266 -1.08 -3.28 -3.06
CA GLU A 266 -2.02 -4.40 -3.11
C GLU A 266 -1.90 -5.11 -4.46
N VAL A 267 -1.78 -6.43 -4.42
CA VAL A 267 -1.89 -7.33 -5.57
C VAL A 267 -2.46 -8.65 -5.09
N GLY A 268 -3.43 -9.21 -5.82
CA GLY A 268 -4.06 -10.45 -5.40
C GLY A 268 -5.17 -10.91 -6.34
N TRP A 269 -5.50 -12.18 -6.22
CA TRP A 269 -6.60 -12.86 -6.90
C TRP A 269 -7.28 -13.83 -5.93
N GLY A 270 -8.58 -14.02 -6.08
CA GLY A 270 -9.34 -14.95 -5.27
C GLY A 270 -9.05 -16.42 -5.59
N SER A 271 -9.27 -17.28 -4.61
CA SER A 271 -9.18 -18.74 -4.70
C SER A 271 -10.53 -19.44 -4.90
N ASP A 272 -11.64 -18.68 -4.97
CA ASP A 272 -12.94 -19.24 -5.27
C ASP A 272 -12.97 -19.91 -6.66
N PRO A 273 -13.89 -20.88 -6.87
CA PRO A 273 -14.13 -21.44 -8.18
C PRO A 273 -14.38 -20.36 -9.22
N VAL A 274 -13.82 -20.55 -10.41
CA VAL A 274 -14.00 -19.61 -11.51
C VAL A 274 -15.39 -19.78 -12.12
N THR A 275 -16.09 -18.68 -12.27
CA THR A 275 -17.40 -18.60 -12.95
C THR A 275 -17.38 -17.49 -14.01
N PRO A 276 -18.32 -17.42 -14.95
CA PRO A 276 -18.40 -16.32 -15.90
C PRO A 276 -18.46 -14.92 -15.22
N ALA A 277 -19.07 -14.83 -14.03
CA ALA A 277 -19.23 -13.57 -13.30
C ALA A 277 -17.93 -13.10 -12.59
N ASN A 278 -16.99 -13.99 -12.31
CA ASN A 278 -15.76 -13.68 -11.57
C ASN A 278 -14.46 -14.04 -12.32
N VAL A 279 -14.56 -14.50 -13.56
CA VAL A 279 -13.42 -14.82 -14.40
C VAL A 279 -12.47 -13.62 -14.52
N GLY A 280 -11.21 -13.80 -14.29
CA GLY A 280 -10.23 -12.71 -14.23
C GLY A 280 -9.91 -12.25 -12.81
N GLN A 281 -10.84 -12.28 -11.87
CA GLN A 281 -10.65 -11.88 -10.48
C GLN A 281 -10.40 -13.07 -9.53
N THR A 282 -11.01 -14.22 -9.82
CA THR A 282 -10.73 -15.48 -9.11
C THR A 282 -10.04 -16.48 -10.03
N LYS A 283 -9.31 -17.41 -9.48
CA LYS A 283 -8.47 -18.36 -10.22
C LYS A 283 -8.62 -19.81 -9.74
N GLY A 284 -9.46 -20.07 -8.75
CA GLY A 284 -9.47 -21.32 -8.02
C GLY A 284 -8.21 -21.49 -7.15
N MET A 285 -8.19 -22.46 -6.26
CA MET A 285 -7.10 -22.67 -5.30
C MET A 285 -5.72 -22.82 -5.95
N GLN A 286 -5.58 -23.71 -6.93
CA GLN A 286 -4.31 -23.91 -7.64
C GLN A 286 -3.97 -22.75 -8.59
N GLY A 287 -4.98 -22.15 -9.19
CA GLY A 287 -4.81 -20.97 -10.03
C GLY A 287 -4.30 -19.76 -9.25
N GLN A 288 -4.79 -19.53 -8.02
CA GLN A 288 -4.28 -18.49 -7.12
C GLN A 288 -2.78 -18.70 -6.83
N ARG A 289 -2.36 -19.94 -6.52
CA ARG A 289 -0.94 -20.26 -6.36
C ARG A 289 -0.14 -19.95 -7.62
N LYS A 290 -0.61 -20.39 -8.79
CA LYS A 290 0.08 -20.19 -10.08
C LYS A 290 0.24 -18.72 -10.41
N ILE A 291 -0.83 -17.91 -10.28
CA ILE A 291 -0.77 -16.49 -10.62
C ILE A 291 0.03 -15.68 -9.61
N LEU A 292 0.05 -16.05 -8.33
CA LEU A 292 0.95 -15.45 -7.33
C LEU A 292 2.41 -15.60 -7.77
N VAL A 293 2.84 -16.82 -8.10
CA VAL A 293 4.21 -17.08 -8.55
C VAL A 293 4.54 -16.28 -9.82
N GLN A 294 3.64 -16.26 -10.79
CA GLN A 294 3.83 -15.49 -12.03
C GLN A 294 3.94 -13.99 -11.76
N ALA A 295 3.06 -13.43 -10.92
CA ALA A 295 3.05 -12.01 -10.60
C ALA A 295 4.31 -11.60 -9.83
N PHE A 296 4.71 -12.37 -8.82
CA PHE A 296 5.88 -12.06 -8.00
C PHE A 296 7.18 -12.13 -8.82
N ASN A 297 7.38 -13.17 -9.64
CA ASN A 297 8.51 -13.27 -10.53
C ASN A 297 8.56 -12.10 -11.53
N ALA A 298 7.42 -11.74 -12.13
CA ALA A 298 7.35 -10.63 -13.08
C ALA A 298 7.67 -9.28 -12.43
N LEU A 299 7.18 -9.03 -11.21
CA LEU A 299 7.46 -7.80 -10.46
C LEU A 299 8.91 -7.73 -9.99
N GLU A 300 9.48 -8.87 -9.60
CA GLU A 300 10.88 -8.98 -9.23
C GLU A 300 11.81 -8.66 -10.44
N GLN A 301 11.52 -9.22 -11.61
CA GLN A 301 12.24 -8.92 -12.85
C GLN A 301 12.18 -7.42 -13.22
N LYS A 302 11.06 -6.75 -12.91
CA LYS A 302 10.91 -5.30 -13.14
C LYS A 302 11.44 -4.42 -12.00
N ARG A 303 11.92 -5.02 -10.91
CA ARG A 303 12.30 -4.32 -9.67
C ARG A 303 13.26 -3.16 -9.91
N SER A 304 14.36 -3.39 -10.56
CA SER A 304 15.38 -2.35 -10.80
C SER A 304 14.89 -1.29 -11.77
N VAL A 305 14.37 -1.70 -12.94
CA VAL A 305 13.94 -0.79 -14.02
C VAL A 305 12.77 0.11 -13.56
N TRP A 306 11.82 -0.44 -12.80
CA TRP A 306 10.69 0.32 -12.32
C TRP A 306 10.87 0.85 -10.90
N ARG A 307 12.02 0.63 -10.28
CA ARG A 307 12.31 1.04 -8.90
C ARG A 307 11.22 0.56 -7.95
N ILE A 308 10.80 -0.71 -8.08
CA ILE A 308 9.80 -1.29 -7.19
C ILE A 308 10.46 -1.52 -5.83
N GLY A 309 9.95 -0.83 -4.81
CA GLY A 309 10.49 -0.93 -3.45
C GLY A 309 9.92 -2.09 -2.66
N LYS A 310 8.63 -2.38 -2.82
CA LYS A 310 7.93 -3.50 -2.17
C LYS A 310 6.74 -3.98 -2.99
N VAL A 311 6.35 -5.23 -2.73
CA VAL A 311 5.15 -5.87 -3.29
C VAL A 311 4.38 -6.52 -2.14
N LEU A 312 3.13 -6.11 -1.91
CA LEU A 312 2.31 -6.59 -0.80
C LEU A 312 1.11 -7.36 -1.32
N TRP A 313 1.02 -8.64 -0.97
CA TRP A 313 -0.11 -9.48 -1.36
C TRP A 313 -1.37 -9.08 -0.60
N TRP A 314 -2.49 -9.03 -1.28
CA TRP A 314 -3.83 -8.92 -0.73
C TRP A 314 -4.55 -10.26 -0.83
N ASN A 315 -4.93 -10.92 0.26
CA ASN A 315 -4.85 -10.56 1.64
C ASN A 315 -4.09 -11.65 2.44
N PHE A 316 -3.77 -11.39 3.70
CA PHE A 316 -3.14 -12.39 4.58
C PHE A 316 -4.02 -13.63 4.76
N ARG A 317 -5.27 -13.47 5.19
CA ARG A 317 -6.26 -14.54 5.30
C ARG A 317 -7.65 -14.07 4.85
N ASP A 318 -8.51 -15.02 4.55
CA ASP A 318 -9.90 -14.72 4.22
C ASP A 318 -10.63 -14.13 5.43
N PRO A 319 -11.53 -13.16 5.23
CA PRO A 319 -12.39 -12.66 6.30
C PRO A 319 -13.46 -13.70 6.67
N ALA A 320 -14.00 -13.59 7.90
CA ALA A 320 -15.21 -14.29 8.29
C ALA A 320 -16.43 -13.73 7.55
N GLY A 321 -17.36 -14.61 7.19
CA GLY A 321 -18.67 -14.23 6.64
C GLY A 321 -18.64 -13.87 5.15
N GLY A 322 -19.35 -14.58 4.38
CA GLY A 322 -19.91 -14.44 3.04
C GLY A 322 -19.24 -13.55 1.99
N LYS A 323 -19.80 -13.57 0.79
CA LYS A 323 -19.32 -12.76 -0.35
C LYS A 323 -19.55 -11.26 -0.09
N SER A 324 -18.54 -10.44 -0.37
CA SER A 324 -18.69 -9.00 -0.40
C SER A 324 -19.45 -8.59 -1.67
N SER A 325 -20.50 -7.80 -1.54
CA SER A 325 -21.25 -7.26 -2.69
C SER A 325 -20.39 -6.32 -3.56
N ASN A 326 -19.33 -5.75 -2.99
CA ASN A 326 -18.51 -4.73 -3.64
C ASN A 326 -17.15 -5.25 -4.18
N CYS A 327 -16.83 -6.52 -3.91
CA CYS A 327 -15.57 -7.12 -4.34
C CYS A 327 -15.72 -8.64 -4.45
N SER A 328 -15.81 -9.16 -5.65
CA SER A 328 -16.09 -10.57 -5.93
C SER A 328 -14.99 -11.53 -5.47
N PHE A 329 -13.77 -11.06 -5.26
CA PHE A 329 -12.61 -11.88 -4.88
C PHE A 329 -12.06 -11.59 -3.48
N CYS A 330 -12.46 -10.49 -2.84
CA CYS A 330 -11.88 -10.04 -1.57
C CYS A 330 -12.05 -11.05 -0.43
N THR A 331 -13.08 -11.86 -0.47
CA THR A 331 -13.38 -12.88 0.55
C THR A 331 -12.63 -14.19 0.36
N SER A 332 -11.89 -14.33 -0.74
CA SER A 332 -11.12 -15.54 -1.06
C SER A 332 -9.67 -15.23 -1.50
N ALA A 333 -9.23 -13.99 -1.40
CA ALA A 333 -7.88 -13.59 -1.79
C ALA A 333 -6.80 -13.91 -0.73
N GLY A 334 -7.19 -14.32 0.47
CA GLY A 334 -6.27 -14.73 1.53
C GLY A 334 -5.34 -15.87 1.11
N LEU A 335 -4.15 -15.90 1.69
CA LEU A 335 -3.24 -17.03 1.59
C LEU A 335 -3.64 -18.19 2.55
N LEU A 336 -4.40 -17.81 3.57
CA LEU A 336 -5.03 -18.73 4.52
C LEU A 336 -6.55 -18.58 4.43
N THR A 337 -7.27 -19.62 4.79
CA THR A 337 -8.72 -19.50 5.07
C THR A 337 -8.96 -18.70 6.36
N ASN A 338 -10.21 -18.36 6.65
CA ASN A 338 -10.55 -17.66 7.88
C ASN A 338 -10.15 -18.41 9.17
N ASP A 339 -10.20 -19.74 9.15
CA ASP A 339 -9.80 -20.63 10.23
C ASP A 339 -8.32 -21.06 10.19
N PHE A 340 -7.48 -20.24 9.53
CA PHE A 340 -6.03 -20.39 9.42
C PHE A 340 -5.54 -21.67 8.68
N LYS A 341 -6.36 -22.31 7.87
CA LYS A 341 -5.89 -23.41 7.03
C LYS A 341 -5.09 -22.86 5.84
N PRO A 342 -3.83 -23.29 5.64
CA PRO A 342 -3.02 -22.85 4.52
C PRO A 342 -3.62 -23.26 3.17
N LYS A 343 -3.70 -22.30 2.25
CA LYS A 343 -4.02 -22.54 0.85
C LYS A 343 -2.73 -22.92 0.07
N PRO A 344 -2.80 -23.49 -1.13
CA PRO A 344 -1.63 -23.75 -1.96
C PRO A 344 -0.77 -22.50 -2.24
N SER A 345 -1.38 -21.33 -2.26
CA SER A 345 -0.70 -20.03 -2.40
C SER A 345 0.14 -19.64 -1.19
N TRP A 346 -0.16 -20.17 0.00
CA TRP A 346 0.65 -19.94 1.20
C TRP A 346 2.06 -20.47 1.04
N SER A 347 2.21 -21.76 0.66
CA SER A 347 3.55 -22.33 0.43
C SER A 347 4.32 -21.59 -0.67
N ALA A 348 3.62 -21.15 -1.73
CA ALA A 348 4.25 -20.36 -2.76
C ALA A 348 4.76 -19.01 -2.23
N PHE A 349 3.99 -18.36 -1.36
CA PHE A 349 4.40 -17.09 -0.73
C PHE A 349 5.63 -17.29 0.18
N LEU A 350 5.66 -18.37 0.97
CA LEU A 350 6.82 -18.70 1.83
C LEU A 350 8.12 -18.84 1.02
N ASN A 351 8.08 -19.42 -0.18
CA ASN A 351 9.25 -19.55 -1.05
C ASN A 351 9.85 -18.19 -1.46
N PHE A 352 9.04 -17.12 -1.51
CA PHE A 352 9.52 -15.76 -1.81
C PHE A 352 9.99 -14.98 -0.59
N THR A 353 9.55 -15.35 0.60
CA THR A 353 9.81 -14.59 1.83
C THR A 353 10.81 -15.27 2.76
N GLY A 354 11.12 -16.55 2.54
CA GLY A 354 11.96 -17.35 3.41
C GLY A 354 11.27 -17.68 4.75
N GLY A 355 9.95 -17.86 4.73
CA GLY A 355 9.13 -18.18 5.88
C GLY A 355 9.06 -19.69 6.16
#